data_7d2872a9a260298604886c23ac072a8d
#
_entry.id   7d2872a9a260298604886c23ac072a8d
#
_cell.length_a   1.000
_cell.length_b   1.000
_cell.length_c   1.000
_cell.angle_alpha   90.00
_cell.angle_beta   90.00
_cell.angle_gamma   90.00
#
_symmetry.space_group_name_H-M   'P 1'
#
loop_
_entity.id
_entity.type
_entity.pdbx_description
1 polymer ?
#
loop_
_entity_poly.entity_id
_entity_poly.type
_entity_poly.pdbx_seq_one_letter_code
_entity_poly.pdbx_strand_id
1 'polypeptide(L)'
;MGYFENVKKNFGFGCMRLPMKGGEVDYDEFRRMIDLFMAEGFNYFDTAKVYLEGKSETALRDCLVKRYPRESYVFTNKLSAHCFDTEAEVRPLFEQQLRDCGLEYFDFYLMHSQNKEVFEKYRKCRAYEQAIGFRKEGRI
;
A
#
# COMPACT_ATOMS: atom_id res chain seq x y z
N MET A 1 -17.53 -8.78 13.02
CA MET A 1 -16.89 -8.49 11.71
C MET A 1 -15.39 -8.70 11.87
N GLY A 2 -14.83 -9.68 11.20
CA GLY A 2 -13.39 -9.97 11.25
C GLY A 2 -12.62 -9.01 10.34
N TYR A 3 -11.38 -8.65 10.72
CA TYR A 3 -10.54 -7.73 9.93
C TYR A 3 -10.20 -8.23 8.51
N PHE A 4 -10.32 -9.53 8.26
CA PHE A 4 -9.93 -10.17 6.99
C PHE A 4 -11.11 -10.75 6.20
N GLU A 5 -12.34 -10.35 6.50
CA GLU A 5 -13.54 -10.88 5.83
C GLU A 5 -13.56 -10.64 4.32
N ASN A 6 -12.94 -9.56 3.86
CA ASN A 6 -12.84 -9.22 2.44
C ASN A 6 -11.67 -9.93 1.71
N VAL A 7 -10.78 -10.62 2.43
CA VAL A 7 -9.68 -11.39 1.84
C VAL A 7 -10.21 -12.75 1.41
N LYS A 8 -10.32 -12.96 0.10
CA LYS A 8 -10.95 -14.16 -0.48
C LYS A 8 -10.12 -15.44 -0.29
N LYS A 9 -8.80 -15.33 -0.35
CA LYS A 9 -7.85 -16.43 -0.18
C LYS A 9 -6.63 -15.94 0.62
N ASN A 10 -6.03 -16.83 1.40
CA ASN A 10 -4.90 -16.53 2.30
C ASN A 10 -3.54 -16.41 1.58
N PHE A 11 -3.51 -15.68 0.47
CA PHE A 11 -2.29 -15.39 -0.29
C PHE A 11 -2.38 -14.00 -0.91
N GLY A 12 -1.32 -13.19 -0.76
CA GLY A 12 -1.24 -11.81 -1.25
C GLY A 12 -0.22 -11.63 -2.37
N PHE A 13 -0.49 -10.67 -3.24
CA PHE A 13 0.42 -10.22 -4.29
C PHE A 13 1.36 -9.14 -3.72
N GLY A 14 2.62 -9.51 -3.45
CA GLY A 14 3.65 -8.57 -2.99
C GLY A 14 4.22 -7.77 -4.16
N CYS A 15 4.12 -6.44 -4.10
CA CYS A 15 4.53 -5.54 -5.19
C CYS A 15 5.91 -4.89 -4.97
N MET A 16 6.76 -5.50 -4.15
CA MET A 16 8.13 -5.02 -3.92
C MET A 16 9.04 -5.20 -5.15
N ARG A 17 8.82 -6.26 -5.92
CA ARG A 17 9.57 -6.61 -7.13
C ARG A 17 8.60 -6.85 -8.27
N LEU A 18 8.39 -5.83 -9.08
CA LEU A 18 7.53 -5.92 -10.26
C LEU A 18 8.34 -6.33 -11.50
N PRO A 19 7.70 -6.83 -12.56
CA PRO A 19 8.38 -7.06 -13.83
C PRO A 19 8.93 -5.75 -14.38
N MET A 20 10.19 -5.76 -14.83
CA MET A 20 10.90 -4.58 -15.30
C MET A 20 11.33 -4.74 -16.75
N LYS A 21 11.25 -3.63 -17.49
CA LYS A 21 11.74 -3.55 -18.89
C LYS A 21 12.40 -2.19 -19.11
N GLY A 22 13.67 -2.20 -19.51
CA GLY A 22 14.41 -0.96 -19.77
C GLY A 22 14.56 -0.04 -18.56
N GLY A 23 14.58 -0.58 -17.33
CA GLY A 23 14.67 0.21 -16.09
C GLY A 23 13.32 0.73 -15.55
N GLU A 24 12.25 0.53 -16.28
CA GLU A 24 10.89 0.88 -15.87
C GLU A 24 10.02 -0.36 -15.61
N VAL A 25 8.90 -0.19 -14.91
CA VAL A 25 7.95 -1.28 -14.70
C VAL A 25 7.35 -1.69 -16.05
N ASP A 26 7.37 -2.99 -16.34
CA ASP A 26 6.65 -3.55 -17.48
C ASP A 26 5.16 -3.62 -17.18
N TYR A 27 4.44 -2.54 -17.53
CA TYR A 27 3.00 -2.41 -17.26
C TYR A 27 2.17 -3.49 -17.95
N ASP A 28 2.55 -3.94 -19.13
CA ASP A 28 1.79 -4.95 -19.87
C ASP A 28 1.89 -6.30 -19.19
N GLU A 29 3.11 -6.67 -18.77
CA GLU A 29 3.31 -7.90 -18.00
C GLU A 29 2.64 -7.81 -16.63
N PHE A 30 2.77 -6.68 -15.93
CA PHE A 30 2.15 -6.49 -14.63
C PHE A 30 0.62 -6.56 -14.68
N ARG A 31 -0.01 -5.98 -15.72
CA ARG A 31 -1.46 -6.13 -15.95
C ARG A 31 -1.87 -7.60 -16.12
N ARG A 32 -1.12 -8.35 -16.93
CA ARG A 32 -1.39 -9.80 -17.13
C ARG A 32 -1.30 -10.57 -15.82
N MET A 33 -0.28 -10.28 -15.00
CA MET A 33 -0.11 -10.91 -13.68
C MET A 33 -1.28 -10.60 -12.76
N ILE A 34 -1.73 -9.35 -12.71
CA ILE A 34 -2.90 -8.93 -11.91
C ILE A 34 -4.16 -9.63 -12.41
N ASP A 35 -4.39 -9.66 -13.73
CA ASP A 35 -5.57 -10.27 -14.33
C ASP A 35 -5.64 -11.78 -14.01
N LEU A 36 -4.52 -12.49 -14.09
CA LEU A 36 -4.43 -13.89 -13.71
C LEU A 36 -4.70 -14.08 -12.21
N PHE A 37 -4.08 -13.28 -11.36
CA PHE A 37 -4.25 -13.35 -9.91
C PHE A 37 -5.72 -13.14 -9.49
N MET A 38 -6.37 -12.13 -10.08
CA MET A 38 -7.78 -11.86 -9.82
C MET A 38 -8.70 -12.95 -10.37
N ALA A 39 -8.41 -13.46 -11.57
CA ALA A 39 -9.20 -14.56 -12.20
C ALA A 39 -9.13 -15.85 -11.38
N GLU A 40 -7.99 -16.14 -10.76
CA GLU A 40 -7.80 -17.28 -9.85
C GLU A 40 -8.48 -17.08 -8.47
N GLY A 41 -9.17 -15.95 -8.27
CA GLY A 41 -9.94 -15.66 -7.07
C GLY A 41 -9.13 -15.11 -5.90
N PHE A 42 -7.90 -14.67 -6.11
CA PHE A 42 -7.13 -13.90 -5.14
C PHE A 42 -7.45 -12.41 -5.26
N ASN A 43 -7.28 -11.65 -4.18
CA ASN A 43 -7.62 -10.23 -4.22
C ASN A 43 -6.81 -9.32 -3.29
N TYR A 44 -5.77 -9.80 -2.63
CA TYR A 44 -4.96 -9.04 -1.68
C TYR A 44 -3.68 -8.53 -2.34
N PHE A 45 -3.46 -7.21 -2.34
CA PHE A 45 -2.27 -6.55 -2.89
C PHE A 45 -1.52 -5.77 -1.82
N ASP A 46 -0.19 -5.91 -1.80
CA ASP A 46 0.69 -5.31 -0.80
C ASP A 46 1.76 -4.46 -1.46
N THR A 47 1.84 -3.19 -1.08
CA THR A 47 2.85 -2.24 -1.55
C THR A 47 3.45 -1.42 -0.40
N ALA A 48 4.41 -0.57 -0.72
CA ALA A 48 4.96 0.46 0.16
C ALA A 48 5.56 1.60 -0.66
N LYS A 49 5.63 2.80 -0.07
CA LYS A 49 6.25 3.99 -0.69
C LYS A 49 7.68 3.76 -1.15
N VAL A 50 8.45 2.99 -0.39
CA VAL A 50 9.87 2.71 -0.69
C VAL A 50 10.08 1.66 -1.79
N TYR A 51 9.02 0.98 -2.25
CA TYR A 51 9.17 -0.05 -3.28
C TYR A 51 9.37 0.58 -4.66
N LEU A 52 10.47 0.20 -5.30
CA LEU A 52 10.85 0.71 -6.62
C LEU A 52 10.83 2.25 -6.70
N GLU A 53 11.29 2.91 -5.63
CA GLU A 53 11.34 4.40 -5.55
C GLU A 53 9.96 5.07 -5.74
N GLY A 54 8.90 4.41 -5.25
CA GLY A 54 7.51 4.86 -5.39
C GLY A 54 6.81 4.36 -6.68
N LYS A 55 7.52 3.74 -7.61
CA LYS A 55 6.94 3.22 -8.86
C LYS A 55 5.94 2.09 -8.62
N SER A 56 6.05 1.35 -7.50
CA SER A 56 5.09 0.31 -7.15
C SER A 56 3.69 0.86 -6.87
N GLU A 57 3.57 1.99 -6.18
CA GLU A 57 2.29 2.64 -5.91
C GLU A 57 1.61 3.11 -7.19
N THR A 58 2.35 3.80 -8.06
CA THR A 58 1.82 4.30 -9.35
C THR A 58 1.52 3.18 -10.34
N ALA A 59 2.30 2.10 -10.34
CA ALA A 59 2.02 0.92 -11.15
C ALA A 59 0.72 0.23 -10.72
N LEU A 60 0.48 0.06 -9.41
CA LEU A 60 -0.79 -0.46 -8.90
C LEU A 60 -1.96 0.46 -9.22
N ARG A 61 -1.79 1.79 -9.15
CA ARG A 61 -2.82 2.73 -9.61
C ARG A 61 -3.23 2.44 -11.04
N ASP A 62 -2.26 2.31 -11.95
CA ASP A 62 -2.53 2.21 -13.39
C ASP A 62 -2.90 0.79 -13.85
N CYS A 63 -2.42 -0.25 -13.14
CA CYS A 63 -2.66 -1.65 -13.51
C CYS A 63 -3.80 -2.32 -12.75
N LEU A 64 -4.13 -1.84 -11.54
CA LEU A 64 -5.19 -2.39 -10.70
C LEU A 64 -6.32 -1.36 -10.49
N VAL A 65 -6.03 -0.25 -9.81
CA VAL A 65 -7.03 0.69 -9.28
C VAL A 65 -7.90 1.29 -10.39
N LYS A 66 -7.33 1.67 -11.52
CA LYS A 66 -8.06 2.21 -12.68
C LYS A 66 -8.85 1.16 -13.48
N ARG A 67 -8.63 -0.13 -13.22
CA ARG A 67 -9.17 -1.21 -14.05
C ARG A 67 -10.21 -2.08 -13.35
N TYR A 68 -10.16 -2.14 -12.03
CA TYR A 68 -11.03 -2.98 -11.22
C TYR A 68 -11.89 -2.16 -10.26
N PRO A 69 -13.14 -2.58 -9.98
CA PRO A 69 -13.96 -1.96 -8.95
C PRO A 69 -13.26 -1.99 -7.59
N ARG A 70 -13.37 -0.91 -6.81
CA ARG A 70 -12.66 -0.77 -5.52
C ARG A 70 -12.94 -1.91 -4.53
N GLU A 71 -14.17 -2.38 -4.49
CA GLU A 71 -14.64 -3.45 -3.62
C GLU A 71 -14.16 -4.85 -4.03
N SER A 72 -13.56 -4.99 -5.20
CA SER A 72 -13.11 -6.29 -5.72
C SER A 72 -11.75 -6.72 -5.19
N TYR A 73 -10.97 -5.80 -4.61
CA TYR A 73 -9.62 -6.07 -4.11
C TYR A 73 -9.39 -5.44 -2.72
N VAL A 74 -8.42 -6.00 -2.02
CA VAL A 74 -7.89 -5.51 -0.75
C VAL A 74 -6.53 -4.86 -1.01
N PHE A 75 -6.36 -3.61 -0.59
CA PHE A 75 -5.15 -2.84 -0.83
C PHE A 75 -4.44 -2.51 0.48
N THR A 76 -3.22 -3.00 0.62
CA THR A 76 -2.36 -2.77 1.78
C THR A 76 -1.20 -1.85 1.41
N ASN A 77 -1.03 -0.77 2.16
CA ASN A 77 0.14 0.09 2.07
C ASN A 77 0.84 0.20 3.45
N LYS A 78 1.95 0.93 3.52
CA LYS A 78 2.77 0.98 4.74
C LYS A 78 3.29 2.38 5.00
N LEU A 79 3.33 2.77 6.27
CA LEU A 79 4.12 3.91 6.73
C LEU A 79 5.56 3.48 6.88
N SER A 80 6.46 4.06 6.11
CA SER A 80 7.89 3.73 6.13
C SER A 80 8.70 4.81 6.84
N ALA A 81 9.42 4.44 7.89
CA ALA A 81 10.18 5.38 8.73
C ALA A 81 11.26 6.18 7.98
N HIS A 82 11.71 5.70 6.83
CA HIS A 82 12.68 6.41 5.98
C HIS A 82 12.07 7.58 5.18
N CYS A 83 10.74 7.71 5.18
CA CYS A 83 10.02 8.70 4.37
C CYS A 83 9.58 9.94 5.15
N PHE A 84 9.87 10.04 6.44
CA PHE A 84 9.57 11.21 7.28
C PHE A 84 10.56 11.31 8.43
N ASP A 85 10.76 12.50 8.97
CA ASP A 85 11.65 12.77 10.11
C ASP A 85 10.92 13.44 11.29
N THR A 86 9.77 14.06 11.04
CA THR A 86 9.00 14.80 12.03
C THR A 86 7.54 14.33 12.11
N GLU A 87 6.88 14.63 13.23
CA GLU A 87 5.44 14.38 13.40
C GLU A 87 4.60 15.04 12.28
N ALA A 88 4.98 16.27 11.90
CA ALA A 88 4.25 17.06 10.91
C ALA A 88 4.28 16.45 9.48
N GLU A 89 5.26 15.59 9.18
CA GLU A 89 5.43 14.97 7.86
C GLU A 89 4.62 13.68 7.68
N VAL A 90 4.14 13.06 8.76
CA VAL A 90 3.44 11.76 8.70
C VAL A 90 2.12 11.88 7.92
N ARG A 91 1.28 12.87 8.23
CA ARG A 91 0.01 13.06 7.52
C ARG A 91 0.19 13.41 6.04
N PRO A 92 1.03 14.39 5.67
CA PRO A 92 1.30 14.68 4.25
C PRO A 92 1.80 13.47 3.46
N LEU A 93 2.66 12.63 4.07
CA LEU A 93 3.14 11.39 3.46
C LEU A 93 1.98 10.40 3.20
N PHE A 94 1.12 10.16 4.19
CA PHE A 94 -0.05 9.29 4.06
C PHE A 94 -0.99 9.76 2.95
N GLU A 95 -1.26 11.06 2.90
CA GLU A 95 -2.12 11.65 1.87
C GLU A 95 -1.48 11.59 0.47
N GLN A 96 -0.15 11.73 0.40
CA GLN A 96 0.59 11.56 -0.86
C GLN A 96 0.49 10.11 -1.36
N GLN A 97 0.62 9.12 -0.47
CA GLN A 97 0.45 7.72 -0.84
C GLN A 97 -0.95 7.42 -1.39
N LEU A 98 -1.99 7.98 -0.79
CA LEU A 98 -3.35 7.85 -1.32
C LEU A 98 -3.48 8.44 -2.74
N ARG A 99 -2.91 9.64 -2.97
CA ARG A 99 -2.88 10.26 -4.31
C ARG A 99 -2.09 9.42 -5.31
N ASP A 100 -0.91 8.94 -4.94
CA ASP A 100 -0.05 8.14 -5.81
C ASP A 100 -0.70 6.81 -6.18
N CYS A 101 -1.44 6.21 -5.25
CA CYS A 101 -2.23 4.99 -5.49
C CYS A 101 -3.57 5.26 -6.18
N GLY A 102 -4.06 6.51 -6.23
CA GLY A 102 -5.38 6.86 -6.76
C GLY A 102 -6.53 6.36 -5.90
N LEU A 103 -6.36 6.32 -4.59
CA LEU A 103 -7.31 5.77 -3.62
C LEU A 103 -7.76 6.83 -2.60
N GLU A 104 -8.95 6.63 -2.04
CA GLU A 104 -9.47 7.43 -0.92
C GLU A 104 -9.16 6.80 0.43
N TYR A 105 -8.95 5.48 0.48
CA TYR A 105 -8.60 4.72 1.68
C TYR A 105 -7.78 3.47 1.34
N PHE A 106 -7.01 2.98 2.31
CA PHE A 106 -6.38 1.66 2.31
C PHE A 106 -7.20 0.69 3.16
N ASP A 107 -7.27 -0.60 2.80
CA ASP A 107 -7.89 -1.61 3.66
C ASP A 107 -7.02 -1.93 4.87
N PHE A 108 -5.69 -1.93 4.68
CA PHE A 108 -4.70 -2.09 5.74
C PHE A 108 -3.56 -1.08 5.54
N TYR A 109 -3.06 -0.56 6.66
CA TYR A 109 -1.91 0.32 6.67
C TYR A 109 -0.92 -0.13 7.75
N LEU A 110 0.21 -0.67 7.31
CA LEU A 110 1.18 -1.30 8.21
C LEU A 110 2.24 -0.30 8.67
N MET A 111 2.71 -0.46 9.91
CA MET A 111 3.90 0.20 10.41
C MET A 111 5.13 -0.58 9.92
N HIS A 112 5.82 -0.08 8.91
CA HIS A 112 6.80 -0.82 8.11
C HIS A 112 8.10 -1.12 8.86
N SER A 113 8.64 -2.34 8.66
CA SER A 113 10.00 -2.75 9.07
C SER A 113 10.31 -2.49 10.55
N GLN A 114 9.45 -2.95 11.44
CA GLN A 114 9.58 -2.73 12.88
C GLN A 114 10.86 -3.36 13.46
N ASN A 115 11.68 -2.53 14.06
CA ASN A 115 12.78 -2.87 14.95
C ASN A 115 12.82 -1.84 16.09
N LYS A 116 13.71 -1.97 17.04
CA LYS A 116 13.79 -1.06 18.20
C LYS A 116 13.95 0.41 17.81
N GLU A 117 14.85 0.69 16.88
CA GLU A 117 15.15 2.06 16.41
C GLU A 117 13.97 2.68 15.66
N VAL A 118 13.40 1.93 14.71
CA VAL A 118 12.21 2.33 13.94
C VAL A 118 11.01 2.54 14.86
N PHE A 119 10.80 1.67 15.85
CA PHE A 119 9.76 1.81 16.84
C PHE A 119 9.87 3.13 17.65
N GLU A 120 11.09 3.47 18.10
CA GLU A 120 11.32 4.74 18.81
C GLU A 120 11.06 5.96 17.91
N LYS A 121 11.42 5.91 16.63
CA LYS A 121 11.10 6.97 15.65
C LYS A 121 9.59 7.13 15.49
N TYR A 122 8.84 6.05 15.32
CA TYR A 122 7.38 6.09 15.23
C TYR A 122 6.74 6.66 16.50
N ARG A 123 7.23 6.30 17.68
CA ARG A 123 6.77 6.88 18.95
C ARG A 123 7.04 8.38 19.02
N LYS A 124 8.27 8.81 18.74
CA LYS A 124 8.69 10.21 18.76
C LYS A 124 7.84 11.08 17.80
N CYS A 125 7.52 10.57 16.63
CA CYS A 125 6.71 11.26 15.63
C CYS A 125 5.21 11.00 15.79
N ARG A 126 4.76 10.37 16.88
CA ARG A 126 3.36 10.05 17.16
C ARG A 126 2.65 9.37 15.98
N ALA A 127 3.38 8.52 15.27
CA ALA A 127 2.91 7.89 14.03
C ALA A 127 1.75 6.90 14.28
N TYR A 128 1.76 6.22 15.43
CA TYR A 128 0.67 5.31 15.82
C TYR A 128 -0.63 6.06 16.08
N GLU A 129 -0.57 7.17 16.81
CA GLU A 129 -1.73 8.01 17.11
C GLU A 129 -2.31 8.62 15.83
N GLN A 130 -1.44 9.06 14.91
CA GLN A 130 -1.87 9.57 13.62
C GLN A 130 -2.53 8.47 12.76
N ALA A 131 -1.97 7.25 12.71
CA ALA A 131 -2.58 6.12 12.02
C ALA A 131 -3.96 5.76 12.60
N ILE A 132 -4.12 5.79 13.92
CA ILE A 132 -5.42 5.64 14.59
C ILE A 132 -6.38 6.78 14.18
N GLY A 133 -5.87 8.00 14.03
CA GLY A 133 -6.62 9.14 13.50
C GLY A 133 -7.13 8.88 12.10
N PHE A 134 -6.28 8.44 11.17
CA PHE A 134 -6.65 8.11 9.79
C PHE A 134 -7.73 7.02 9.72
N ARG A 135 -7.64 6.03 10.61
CA ARG A 135 -8.67 5.00 10.73
C ARG A 135 -10.01 5.58 11.19
N LYS A 136 -10.02 6.48 12.18
CA LYS A 136 -11.25 7.15 12.64
C LYS A 136 -11.88 8.04 11.57
N GLU A 137 -11.07 8.57 10.66
CA GLU A 137 -11.49 9.34 9.50
C GLU A 137 -12.02 8.46 8.34
N GLY A 138 -11.98 7.14 8.49
CA GLY A 138 -12.39 6.18 7.44
C GLY A 138 -11.38 6.07 6.29
N ARG A 139 -10.11 6.44 6.53
CA ARG A 139 -9.03 6.40 5.53
C ARG A 139 -8.19 5.12 5.62
N ILE A 140 -8.43 4.31 6.66
CA ILE A 140 -7.90 2.97 6.88
C ILE A 140 -9.03 2.07 7.42
#